data_c61a4f9f1c62ad9dd71be43e84c22f4c
#
_entry.id   c61a4f9f1c62ad9dd71be43e84c22f4c
#
_cell.length_a   1.000
_cell.length_b   1.000
_cell.length_c   1.000
_cell.angle_alpha   90.00
_cell.angle_beta   90.00
_cell.angle_gamma   90.00
#
_symmetry.space_group_name_H-M   'P 1'
#
loop_
_entity.id
_entity.type
_entity.pdbx_description
1 polymer ?
#
loop_
_entity_poly.entity_id
_entity_poly.type
_entity_poly.pdbx_seq_one_letter_code
_entity_poly.pdbx_strand_id
1 'polypeptide(L)'
;MSFGPRNVLVEHMVLSRIKAIAEAAAFRHEVGGILLGSYRGRDLHVIDASAPQNSDRWSPTRFWRSPAGHQAFADAAWRRSGGLVTHIGEWHSHPELRPTPSVIDRASWLKSRREQRRPLAFLIVGTADGRRSRRPR
;
A
#
# COMPACT_ATOMS: atom_id res chain seq x y z
N MET A 1 22.14 11.35 2.48
CA MET A 1 20.93 11.84 3.16
C MET A 1 19.77 10.91 2.87
N SER A 2 19.11 10.40 3.87
CA SER A 2 17.95 9.53 3.69
C SER A 2 16.70 10.38 3.43
N PHE A 3 15.97 10.06 2.37
CA PHE A 3 14.69 10.70 2.02
C PHE A 3 13.47 9.92 2.53
N GLY A 4 13.70 8.78 3.19
CA GLY A 4 12.63 8.00 3.76
C GLY A 4 12.07 8.60 5.05
N PRO A 5 10.91 8.12 5.53
CA PRO A 5 10.40 8.50 6.82
C PRO A 5 11.30 7.96 7.94
N ARG A 6 11.34 8.67 9.07
CA ARG A 6 12.06 8.21 10.26
C ARG A 6 11.31 7.06 10.92
N ASN A 7 10.01 7.26 11.12
CA ASN A 7 9.12 6.24 11.66
C ASN A 7 7.82 6.22 10.87
N VAL A 8 7.20 5.06 10.78
CA VAL A 8 5.88 4.90 10.18
C VAL A 8 4.98 4.21 11.19
N LEU A 9 3.99 4.94 11.69
CA LEU A 9 2.97 4.39 12.56
C LEU A 9 1.75 4.05 11.71
N VAL A 10 1.34 2.79 11.72
CA VAL A 10 0.16 2.33 11.01
C VAL A 10 -0.90 1.92 12.01
N GLU A 11 -2.08 2.53 11.94
CA GLU A 11 -3.19 2.18 12.81
C GLU A 11 -3.54 0.69 12.66
N HIS A 12 -3.77 0.02 13.78
CA HIS A 12 -4.08 -1.41 13.78
C HIS A 12 -5.26 -1.75 12.89
N MET A 13 -6.30 -0.93 12.91
CA MET A 13 -7.50 -1.13 12.07
C MET A 13 -7.18 -1.12 10.59
N VAL A 14 -6.22 -0.28 10.18
CA VAL A 14 -5.77 -0.21 8.79
C VAL A 14 -5.05 -1.50 8.39
N LEU A 15 -4.13 -1.96 9.22
CA LEU A 15 -3.42 -3.22 8.98
C LEU A 15 -4.38 -4.40 8.88
N SER A 16 -5.33 -4.49 9.80
CA SER A 16 -6.33 -5.56 9.80
C SER A 16 -7.17 -5.55 8.52
N ARG A 17 -7.57 -4.37 8.09
CA ARG A 17 -8.38 -4.20 6.88
C ARG A 17 -7.63 -4.59 5.61
N ILE A 18 -6.43 -4.06 5.41
CA ILE A 18 -5.65 -4.36 4.21
C ILE A 18 -5.22 -5.83 4.17
N LYS A 19 -4.93 -6.42 5.32
CA LYS A 19 -4.61 -7.83 5.42
C LYS A 19 -5.81 -8.71 5.01
N ALA A 20 -7.00 -8.38 5.47
CA ALA A 20 -8.22 -9.07 5.09
C ALA A 20 -8.48 -8.96 3.57
N ILE A 21 -8.30 -7.78 3.00
CA ILE A 21 -8.43 -7.56 1.54
C ILE A 21 -7.41 -8.40 0.77
N ALA A 22 -6.16 -8.38 1.21
CA ALA A 22 -5.09 -9.13 0.57
C ALA A 22 -5.35 -10.65 0.62
N GLU A 23 -5.77 -11.17 1.75
CA GLU A 23 -6.07 -12.59 1.92
C GLU A 23 -7.24 -13.04 1.05
N ALA A 24 -8.27 -12.21 0.91
CA ALA A 24 -9.42 -12.51 0.05
C ALA A 24 -9.01 -12.63 -1.43
N ALA A 25 -7.97 -11.94 -1.86
CA ALA A 25 -7.47 -11.96 -3.24
C ALA A 25 -6.27 -12.89 -3.45
N ALA A 26 -5.73 -13.50 -2.39
CA ALA A 26 -4.43 -14.18 -2.39
C ALA A 26 -4.25 -15.26 -3.46
N PHE A 27 -5.33 -15.95 -3.82
CA PHE A 27 -5.29 -17.03 -4.82
C PHE A 27 -5.48 -16.54 -6.26
N ARG A 28 -5.80 -15.30 -6.44
CA ARG A 28 -6.17 -14.75 -7.75
C ARG A 28 -5.08 -13.86 -8.33
N HIS A 29 -4.62 -12.90 -7.55
CA HIS A 29 -3.69 -11.88 -8.00
C HIS A 29 -3.21 -11.02 -6.85
N GLU A 30 -2.17 -10.25 -7.10
CA GLU A 30 -1.76 -9.17 -6.20
C GLU A 30 -2.79 -8.04 -6.24
N VAL A 31 -3.00 -7.40 -5.13
CA VAL A 31 -3.86 -6.23 -5.00
C VAL A 31 -3.13 -5.13 -4.25
N GLY A 32 -3.64 -3.93 -4.31
CA GLY A 32 -3.05 -2.82 -3.60
C GLY A 32 -3.90 -1.57 -3.66
N GLY A 33 -3.35 -0.52 -3.09
CA GLY A 33 -3.98 0.78 -3.04
C GLY A 33 -3.02 1.83 -2.53
N ILE A 34 -3.57 2.95 -2.12
CA ILE A 34 -2.80 4.04 -1.52
C ILE A 34 -2.96 4.04 0.00
N LEU A 35 -1.97 4.63 0.66
CA LEU A 35 -2.02 4.90 2.09
C LEU A 35 -2.34 6.36 2.31
N LEU A 36 -3.24 6.62 3.24
CA LEU A 36 -3.62 7.96 3.65
C LEU A 36 -3.20 8.21 5.09
N GLY A 37 -2.81 9.42 5.37
CA GLY A 37 -2.43 9.80 6.71
C GLY A 37 -1.88 11.20 6.78
N SER A 38 -1.12 11.46 7.83
CA SER A 38 -0.54 12.77 8.07
C SER A 38 0.97 12.71 8.27
N TYR A 39 1.61 13.81 7.96
CA TYR A 39 3.01 14.03 8.25
C TYR A 39 3.16 14.63 9.65
N ARG A 40 4.09 14.07 10.43
CA ARG A 40 4.49 14.61 11.73
C ARG A 40 5.99 14.81 11.69
N GLY A 41 6.44 15.94 11.14
CA GLY A 41 7.84 16.14 10.80
C GLY A 41 8.25 15.13 9.75
N ARG A 42 9.22 14.27 10.08
CA ARG A 42 9.66 13.17 9.19
C ARG A 42 8.97 11.85 9.48
N ASP A 43 8.09 11.82 10.47
CA ASP A 43 7.31 10.63 10.77
C ASP A 43 6.01 10.63 9.99
N LEU A 44 5.53 9.44 9.67
CA LEU A 44 4.27 9.25 8.97
C LEU A 44 3.29 8.50 9.87
N HIS A 45 2.05 8.97 9.87
CA HIS A 45 0.97 8.32 10.59
C HIS A 45 -0.08 7.88 9.56
N VAL A 46 -0.15 6.58 9.31
CA VAL A 46 -1.10 5.99 8.36
C VAL A 46 -2.40 5.72 9.09
N ILE A 47 -3.47 6.37 8.66
CA ILE A 47 -4.79 6.28 9.30
C ILE A 47 -5.85 5.65 8.42
N ASP A 48 -5.59 5.50 7.12
CA ASP A 48 -6.51 4.84 6.21
C ASP A 48 -5.77 4.31 4.98
N ALA A 49 -6.45 3.48 4.22
CA ALA A 49 -5.93 2.90 2.99
C ALA A 49 -7.08 2.68 2.01
N SER A 50 -6.83 2.92 0.73
CA SER A 50 -7.84 2.62 -0.27
C SER A 50 -7.90 1.11 -0.53
N ALA A 51 -9.10 0.62 -0.83
CA ALA A 51 -9.32 -0.75 -1.31
C ALA A 51 -9.03 -0.82 -2.81
N PRO A 52 -8.78 -2.03 -3.36
CA PRO A 52 -8.66 -2.21 -4.80
C PRO A 52 -9.89 -1.67 -5.53
N GLN A 53 -9.68 -1.07 -6.69
CA GLN A 53 -10.72 -0.48 -7.51
C GLN A 53 -11.01 -1.37 -8.70
N ASN A 54 -12.25 -1.37 -9.20
CA ASN A 54 -12.63 -2.16 -10.37
C ASN A 54 -11.81 -1.80 -11.62
N SER A 55 -11.33 -0.58 -11.70
CA SER A 55 -10.50 -0.09 -12.80
C SER A 55 -9.02 -0.46 -12.67
N ASP A 56 -8.60 -1.04 -11.56
CA ASP A 56 -7.22 -1.51 -11.39
C ASP A 56 -6.97 -2.69 -12.32
N ARG A 57 -5.75 -2.80 -12.81
CA ARG A 57 -5.31 -3.92 -13.64
C ARG A 57 -4.44 -4.85 -12.84
N TRP A 58 -4.52 -6.13 -13.16
CA TRP A 58 -3.73 -7.13 -12.47
C TRP A 58 -3.38 -8.31 -13.38
N SER A 59 -2.30 -8.97 -13.01
CA SER A 59 -1.92 -10.30 -13.50
C SER A 59 -1.52 -11.15 -12.30
N PRO A 60 -1.28 -12.45 -12.45
CA PRO A 60 -0.84 -13.29 -11.33
C PRO A 60 0.42 -12.79 -10.62
N THR A 61 1.25 -12.01 -11.31
CA THR A 61 2.55 -11.56 -10.81
C THR A 61 2.69 -10.05 -10.67
N ARG A 62 1.66 -9.29 -11.05
CA ARG A 62 1.75 -7.83 -11.01
C ARG A 62 0.39 -7.17 -10.85
N PHE A 63 0.39 -6.04 -10.16
CA PHE A 63 -0.76 -5.18 -9.94
C PHE A 63 -0.47 -3.77 -10.46
N TRP A 64 -1.44 -3.19 -11.16
CA TRP A 64 -1.39 -1.80 -11.61
C TRP A 64 -2.57 -1.04 -11.05
N ARG A 65 -2.27 -0.06 -10.22
CA ARG A 65 -3.30 0.80 -9.64
C ARG A 65 -3.82 1.78 -10.68
N SER A 66 -5.15 1.81 -10.85
CA SER A 66 -5.80 2.87 -11.64
C SER A 66 -5.84 4.16 -10.81
N PRO A 67 -5.36 5.29 -11.35
CA PRO A 67 -5.30 6.53 -10.57
C PRO A 67 -6.66 7.07 -10.12
N ALA A 68 -7.69 6.97 -10.96
CA ALA A 68 -8.95 7.69 -10.77
C ALA A 68 -9.67 7.39 -9.45
N GLY A 69 -9.91 6.12 -9.13
CA GLY A 69 -10.62 5.74 -7.91
C GLY A 69 -9.83 6.02 -6.65
N HIS A 70 -8.53 5.77 -6.69
CA HIS A 70 -7.65 6.02 -5.55
C HIS A 70 -7.46 7.52 -5.33
N GLN A 71 -7.40 8.31 -6.39
CA GLN A 71 -7.31 9.77 -6.30
C GLN A 71 -8.57 10.36 -5.70
N ALA A 72 -9.75 9.88 -6.09
CA ALA A 72 -11.01 10.33 -5.52
C ALA A 72 -11.09 10.02 -4.02
N PHE A 73 -10.57 8.88 -3.59
CA PHE A 73 -10.50 8.49 -2.19
C PHE A 73 -9.59 9.45 -1.41
N ALA A 74 -8.43 9.79 -1.96
CA ALA A 74 -7.49 10.73 -1.36
C ALA A 74 -8.08 12.14 -1.27
N ASP A 75 -8.72 12.61 -2.33
CA ASP A 75 -9.34 13.93 -2.39
C ASP A 75 -10.46 14.08 -1.35
N ALA A 76 -11.26 13.04 -1.18
CA ALA A 76 -12.32 13.03 -0.17
C ALA A 76 -11.76 13.13 1.25
N ALA A 77 -10.70 12.41 1.54
CA ALA A 77 -10.03 12.45 2.84
C ALA A 77 -9.37 13.82 3.10
N TRP A 78 -8.76 14.40 2.09
CA TRP A 78 -8.19 15.74 2.16
C TRP A 78 -9.25 16.76 2.54
N ARG A 79 -10.38 16.75 1.84
CA ARG A 79 -11.49 17.68 2.12
C ARG A 79 -12.09 17.48 3.52
N ARG A 80 -12.36 16.22 3.91
CA ARG A 80 -12.94 15.93 5.23
C ARG A 80 -12.04 16.35 6.38
N SER A 81 -10.73 16.25 6.20
CA SER A 81 -9.76 16.56 7.23
C SER A 81 -9.27 18.00 7.24
N GLY A 82 -9.75 18.84 6.34
CA GLY A 82 -9.25 20.21 6.21
C GLY A 82 -7.80 20.25 5.75
N GLY A 83 -7.37 19.27 4.94
CA GLY A 83 -6.02 19.20 4.39
C GLY A 83 -5.00 18.50 5.28
N LEU A 84 -5.40 17.93 6.41
CA LEU A 84 -4.48 17.23 7.31
C LEU A 84 -4.17 15.81 6.84
N VAL A 85 -5.13 15.14 6.21
CA VAL A 85 -4.98 13.78 5.71
C VAL A 85 -4.78 13.80 4.21
N THR A 86 -3.69 13.19 3.77
CA THR A 86 -3.29 13.20 2.37
C THR A 86 -2.71 11.84 1.96
N HIS A 87 -2.42 11.69 0.69
CA HIS A 87 -1.69 10.53 0.16
C HIS A 87 -0.27 10.54 0.71
N ILE A 88 0.11 9.49 1.43
CA ILE A 88 1.44 9.37 2.04
C ILE A 88 2.16 8.07 1.66
N GLY A 89 1.63 7.29 0.77
CA GLY A 89 2.28 6.07 0.33
C GLY A 89 1.37 5.11 -0.40
N GLU A 90 1.85 3.90 -0.51
CA GLU A 90 1.17 2.83 -1.24
C GLU A 90 1.27 1.52 -0.47
N TRP A 91 0.31 0.64 -0.71
CA TRP A 91 0.39 -0.73 -0.23
C TRP A 91 0.07 -1.70 -1.36
N HIS A 92 0.64 -2.89 -1.27
CA HIS A 92 0.24 -4.01 -2.13
C HIS A 92 0.53 -5.34 -1.43
N SER A 93 -0.06 -6.38 -1.98
CA SER A 93 0.12 -7.74 -1.45
C SER A 93 1.12 -8.53 -2.29
N HIS A 94 1.83 -9.42 -1.61
CA HIS A 94 2.61 -10.48 -2.25
C HIS A 94 2.13 -11.82 -1.69
N PRO A 95 2.06 -12.87 -2.53
CA PRO A 95 1.63 -14.20 -2.08
C PRO A 95 2.75 -14.94 -1.33
N GLU A 96 3.31 -14.28 -0.34
CA GLU A 96 4.44 -14.76 0.46
C GLU A 96 4.17 -14.49 1.93
N LEU A 97 4.59 -15.40 2.80
CA LEU A 97 4.46 -15.21 4.25
C LEU A 97 5.35 -14.07 4.76
N ARG A 98 6.54 -13.95 4.17
CA ARG A 98 7.50 -12.90 4.50
C ARG A 98 7.84 -12.13 3.23
N PRO A 99 7.01 -11.18 2.86
CA PRO A 99 7.17 -10.51 1.58
C PRO A 99 8.38 -9.59 1.57
N THR A 100 9.05 -9.56 0.42
CA THR A 100 10.13 -8.63 0.15
C THR A 100 9.82 -7.82 -1.09
N PRO A 101 10.32 -6.58 -1.19
CA PRO A 101 10.13 -5.78 -2.40
C PRO A 101 10.80 -6.44 -3.60
N SER A 102 10.11 -6.44 -4.73
CA SER A 102 10.68 -6.84 -6.01
C SER A 102 11.55 -5.71 -6.60
N VAL A 103 12.29 -6.01 -7.64
CA VAL A 103 13.05 -4.99 -8.39
C VAL A 103 12.08 -3.94 -8.96
N ILE A 104 10.94 -4.38 -9.47
CA ILE A 104 9.90 -3.49 -10.00
C ILE A 104 9.35 -2.58 -8.90
N ASP A 105 9.08 -3.13 -7.71
CA ASP A 105 8.61 -2.35 -6.56
C ASP A 105 9.59 -1.25 -6.20
N ARG A 106 10.86 -1.60 -6.08
CA ARG A 106 11.91 -0.64 -5.71
C ARG A 106 12.05 0.49 -6.73
N ALA A 107 12.00 0.16 -8.02
CA ALA A 107 12.07 1.16 -9.09
C ALA A 107 10.84 2.09 -9.07
N SER A 108 9.64 1.53 -8.86
CA SER A 108 8.41 2.29 -8.76
C SER A 108 8.42 3.23 -7.55
N TRP A 109 8.87 2.76 -6.41
CA TRP A 109 8.97 3.58 -5.19
C TRP A 109 9.96 4.73 -5.34
N LEU A 110 11.10 4.45 -5.97
CA LEU A 110 12.11 5.49 -6.21
C LEU A 110 11.55 6.59 -7.11
N LYS A 111 10.81 6.21 -8.15
CA LYS A 111 10.13 7.14 -9.04
C LYS A 111 9.10 7.98 -8.27
N SER A 112 8.27 7.35 -7.47
CA SER A 112 7.25 8.04 -6.67
C SER A 112 7.87 9.03 -5.69
N ARG A 113 8.94 8.64 -5.02
CA ARG A 113 9.65 9.52 -4.09
C ARG A 113 10.25 10.75 -4.79
N ARG A 114 10.80 10.56 -5.99
CA ARG A 114 11.36 11.65 -6.78
C ARG A 114 10.28 12.62 -7.24
N GLU A 115 9.14 12.10 -7.67
CA GLU A 115 8.01 12.91 -8.11
C GLU A 115 7.34 13.68 -6.97
N GLN A 116 7.13 13.02 -5.85
CA GLN A 116 6.45 13.60 -4.69
C GLN A 116 7.35 14.54 -3.88
N ARG A 117 8.65 14.35 -3.92
CA ARG A 117 9.64 15.14 -3.17
C ARG A 117 9.40 15.20 -1.66
N ARG A 118 8.84 14.14 -1.10
CA ARG A 118 8.54 14.02 0.33
C ARG A 118 8.63 12.56 0.75
N PRO A 119 8.79 12.29 2.06
CA PRO A 119 8.80 10.91 2.54
C PRO A 119 7.48 10.21 2.19
N LEU A 120 7.59 8.95 1.78
CA LEU A 120 6.45 8.10 1.48
C LEU A 120 6.64 6.77 2.21
N ALA A 121 5.54 6.17 2.63
CA ALA A 121 5.52 4.83 3.18
C ALA A 121 5.14 3.82 2.10
N PHE A 122 5.82 2.68 2.09
CA PHE A 122 5.52 1.57 1.18
C PHE A 122 5.34 0.31 2.01
N LEU A 123 4.15 -0.25 1.95
CA LEU A 123 3.78 -1.40 2.75
C LEU A 123 3.48 -2.59 1.85
N ILE A 124 4.17 -3.71 2.10
CA ILE A 124 3.90 -4.97 1.42
C ILE A 124 3.26 -5.91 2.43
N VAL A 125 2.06 -6.38 2.10
CA VAL A 125 1.33 -7.32 2.94
C VAL A 125 1.53 -8.73 2.40
N GLY A 126 2.10 -9.59 3.23
CA GLY A 126 2.25 -11.00 2.91
C GLY A 126 0.95 -11.74 3.10
N THR A 127 0.69 -12.71 2.25
CA THR A 127 -0.46 -13.59 2.37
C THR A 127 0.00 -15.04 2.36
N ALA A 128 -0.70 -15.89 3.10
CA ALA A 128 -0.48 -17.32 3.01
C ALA A 128 -1.05 -17.80 1.68
N ASP A 129 -0.19 -18.24 0.77
CA ASP A 129 -0.63 -18.95 -0.42
C ASP A 129 -1.22 -20.30 0.02
N GLY A 130 -2.40 -20.64 -0.44
CA GLY A 130 -3.00 -21.94 -0.17
C GLY A 130 -2.14 -23.11 -0.58
N ARG A 131 -1.29 -22.97 -1.57
CA ARG A 131 -0.29 -23.95 -1.95
C ARG A 131 0.75 -24.13 -0.86
N ARG A 132 1.21 -23.04 -0.25
CA ARG A 132 2.25 -23.08 0.78
C ARG A 132 1.76 -23.70 2.07
N SER A 133 0.54 -23.40 2.46
CA SER A 133 -0.05 -24.02 3.65
C SER A 133 -0.29 -25.52 3.50
N ARG A 134 -0.32 -26.04 2.26
CA ARG A 134 -0.51 -27.47 1.94
C ARG A 134 0.78 -28.21 1.64
N ARG A 135 1.93 -27.54 1.62
CA ARG A 135 3.20 -28.23 1.39
C ARG A 135 3.56 -29.08 2.62
N PRO A 136 3.98 -30.35 2.41
CA PRO A 136 4.53 -31.14 3.49
C PRO A 136 5.75 -30.43 4.05
N ARG A 137 5.83 -30.41 5.32
CA ARG A 137 6.97 -29.83 6.04
C ARG A 137 8.04 -30.89 6.28
#